data_88b9018726a7d6841a8275a142b5fe4a
#
_entry.id   88b9018726a7d6841a8275a142b5fe4a
#
_cell.length_a   1.000
_cell.length_b   1.000
_cell.length_c   1.000
_cell.angle_alpha   90.00
_cell.angle_beta   90.00
_cell.angle_gamma   90.00
#
_symmetry.space_group_name_H-M   'P 1'
#
loop_
_entity.id
_entity.type
_entity.pdbx_description
1 polymer ?
#
loop_
_entity_poly.entity_id
_entity_poly.type
_entity_poly.pdbx_seq_one_letter_code
_entity_poly.pdbx_strand_id
1 'polypeptide(L)'
;MKKIVLMMLVMVSMSVKMNAQWFVGGGANFGYLKDNFQFALHPQAGYEFNDRWAVGFGLGFSMVSSDVYGYVEPFARFNCWNNDKVFIDVKGRAEFLFGSEDYVAQVGFTPSVRFKINDRWQVYGDAGLFGAEHVGGNWCPAFGFGSIGITTGVIYKF
;
A
#
# COMPACT_ATOMS: atom_id res chain seq x y z
N MET A 1 21.51 9.78 -17.88
CA MET A 1 21.00 8.42 -18.07
C MET A 1 21.96 7.34 -17.54
N LYS A 2 23.24 7.28 -17.94
CA LYS A 2 24.21 6.25 -17.47
C LYS A 2 24.36 6.19 -15.94
N LYS A 3 24.32 7.33 -15.24
CA LYS A 3 24.45 7.38 -13.77
C LYS A 3 23.24 6.80 -13.04
N ILE A 4 22.02 6.96 -13.61
CA ILE A 4 20.78 6.41 -13.04
C ILE A 4 20.75 4.89 -13.21
N VAL A 5 21.19 4.39 -14.38
CA VAL A 5 21.29 2.96 -14.65
C VAL A 5 22.33 2.31 -13.73
N LEU A 6 23.48 2.97 -13.52
CA LEU A 6 24.51 2.48 -12.61
C LEU A 6 24.01 2.46 -11.16
N MET A 7 23.26 3.46 -10.74
CA MET A 7 22.68 3.55 -9.40
C MET A 7 21.61 2.48 -9.17
N MET A 8 20.78 2.19 -10.18
CA MET A 8 19.85 1.06 -10.15
C MET A 8 20.58 -0.29 -10.09
N LEU A 9 21.66 -0.45 -10.86
CA LEU A 9 22.45 -1.68 -10.87
C LEU A 9 23.14 -1.91 -9.51
N VAL A 10 23.64 -0.86 -8.87
CA VAL A 10 24.22 -0.92 -7.52
C VAL A 10 23.15 -1.24 -6.48
N MET A 11 21.95 -0.66 -6.58
CA MET A 11 20.84 -1.00 -5.68
C MET A 11 20.41 -2.46 -5.84
N VAL A 12 20.38 -2.99 -7.05
CA VAL A 12 20.07 -4.40 -7.33
C VAL A 12 21.20 -5.32 -6.83
N SER A 13 22.47 -4.93 -6.94
CA SER A 13 23.60 -5.75 -6.49
C SER A 13 23.79 -5.76 -4.97
N MET A 14 23.30 -4.76 -4.24
CA MET A 14 23.31 -4.73 -2.77
C MET A 14 22.24 -5.64 -2.14
N SER A 15 21.37 -6.22 -2.93
CA SER A 15 20.30 -7.13 -2.50
C SER A 15 20.70 -8.61 -2.35
N VAL A 16 22.00 -8.95 -2.40
CA VAL A 16 22.51 -10.34 -2.50
C VAL A 16 22.72 -11.07 -1.15
N LYS A 17 22.03 -10.69 -0.09
CA LYS A 17 21.80 -11.65 1.03
C LYS A 17 20.30 -11.73 1.26
N MET A 18 19.68 -12.69 0.61
CA MET A 18 18.28 -12.63 0.23
C MET A 18 17.47 -13.74 0.89
N ASN A 19 16.57 -13.29 1.75
CA ASN A 19 15.28 -13.96 1.86
C ASN A 19 14.29 -13.26 0.91
N ALA A 20 14.64 -13.19 -0.36
CA ALA A 20 13.78 -12.61 -1.37
C ALA A 20 12.57 -13.51 -1.60
N GLN A 21 11.39 -13.01 -1.34
CA GLN A 21 10.16 -13.81 -1.36
C GLN A 21 9.05 -13.07 -2.08
N TRP A 22 8.32 -13.82 -2.91
CA TRP A 22 7.03 -13.36 -3.41
C TRP A 22 5.99 -13.40 -2.28
N PHE A 23 5.10 -12.46 -2.31
CA PHE A 23 3.94 -12.47 -1.44
C PHE A 23 2.67 -12.08 -2.21
N VAL A 24 1.57 -12.61 -1.72
CA VAL A 24 0.22 -12.19 -2.08
C VAL A 24 -0.50 -11.83 -0.81
N GLY A 25 -1.45 -10.95 -0.90
CA GLY A 25 -2.21 -10.55 0.26
C GLY A 25 -3.49 -9.84 -0.14
N GLY A 26 -4.20 -9.41 0.86
CA GLY A 26 -5.37 -8.59 0.65
C GLY A 26 -5.85 -8.03 1.97
N GLY A 27 -6.49 -6.88 1.88
CA GLY A 27 -7.08 -6.19 3.01
C GLY A 27 -8.50 -5.77 2.71
N ALA A 28 -9.20 -5.42 3.74
CA ALA A 28 -10.51 -4.81 3.67
C ALA A 28 -10.52 -3.56 4.55
N ASN A 29 -11.29 -2.61 4.10
CA ASN A 29 -11.56 -1.37 4.80
C ASN A 29 -13.07 -1.22 4.93
N PHE A 30 -13.50 -0.84 6.11
CA PHE A 30 -14.89 -0.52 6.42
C PHE A 30 -14.93 0.85 7.05
N GLY A 31 -15.77 1.71 6.54
CA GLY A 31 -15.95 3.06 7.06
C GLY A 31 -17.40 3.49 7.05
N TYR A 32 -17.70 4.46 7.91
CA TYR A 32 -18.99 5.15 7.93
C TYR A 32 -18.71 6.65 8.03
N LEU A 33 -18.98 7.38 6.95
CA LEU A 33 -18.72 8.81 6.89
C LEU A 33 -19.97 9.56 6.46
N LYS A 34 -20.46 10.50 7.27
CA LYS A 34 -21.60 11.36 6.98
C LYS A 34 -22.82 10.59 6.42
N ASP A 35 -23.24 9.54 7.14
CA ASP A 35 -24.36 8.67 6.78
C ASP A 35 -24.15 7.79 5.54
N ASN A 36 -22.93 7.71 5.02
CA ASN A 36 -22.56 6.84 3.92
C ASN A 36 -21.70 5.68 4.39
N PHE A 37 -22.12 4.45 4.09
CA PHE A 37 -21.31 3.27 4.28
C PHE A 37 -20.24 3.19 3.19
N GLN A 38 -19.02 2.91 3.60
CA GLN A 38 -17.89 2.69 2.69
C GLN A 38 -17.30 1.31 2.93
N PHE A 39 -17.02 0.64 1.85
CA PHE A 39 -16.38 -0.66 1.85
C PHE A 39 -15.34 -0.71 0.73
N ALA A 40 -14.13 -1.21 1.02
CA ALA A 40 -13.13 -1.43 0.01
C ALA A 40 -12.42 -2.76 0.22
N LEU A 41 -12.04 -3.40 -0.89
CA LEU A 41 -11.18 -4.58 -0.91
C LEU A 41 -9.89 -4.25 -1.65
N HIS A 42 -8.77 -4.68 -1.05
CA HIS A 42 -7.41 -4.37 -1.49
C HIS A 42 -6.58 -5.65 -1.71
N PRO A 43 -6.86 -6.48 -2.72
CA PRO A 43 -5.94 -7.53 -3.12
C PRO A 43 -4.61 -6.93 -3.58
N GLN A 44 -3.52 -7.53 -3.15
CA GLN A 44 -2.17 -7.06 -3.47
C GLN A 44 -1.21 -8.23 -3.71
N ALA A 45 -0.21 -8.00 -4.53
CA ALA A 45 0.90 -8.91 -4.72
C ALA A 45 2.21 -8.12 -4.78
N GLY A 46 3.31 -8.76 -4.43
CA GLY A 46 4.59 -8.07 -4.44
C GLY A 46 5.77 -8.98 -4.16
N TYR A 47 6.90 -8.35 -4.05
CA TYR A 47 8.18 -8.99 -3.87
C TYR A 47 8.98 -8.30 -2.77
N GLU A 48 9.40 -9.05 -1.76
CA GLU A 48 10.34 -8.60 -0.73
C GLU A 48 11.76 -8.87 -1.22
N PHE A 49 12.54 -7.81 -1.43
CA PHE A 49 13.94 -7.94 -1.83
C PHE A 49 14.84 -8.37 -0.67
N ASN A 50 14.51 -7.89 0.51
CA ASN A 50 15.22 -8.17 1.75
C ASN A 50 14.30 -7.83 2.94
N ASP A 51 14.82 -7.95 4.16
CA ASP A 51 14.06 -7.70 5.40
C ASP A 51 13.55 -6.26 5.55
N ARG A 52 14.07 -5.31 4.73
CA ARG A 52 13.70 -3.89 4.80
C ARG A 52 12.84 -3.40 3.65
N TRP A 53 13.02 -3.93 2.43
CA TRP A 53 12.40 -3.39 1.23
C TRP A 53 11.50 -4.39 0.54
N ALA A 54 10.31 -3.94 0.20
CA ALA A 54 9.39 -4.64 -0.68
C ALA A 54 8.78 -3.67 -1.68
N VAL A 55 8.43 -4.18 -2.85
CA VAL A 55 7.60 -3.49 -3.82
C VAL A 55 6.41 -4.34 -4.16
N GLY A 56 5.35 -3.72 -4.58
CA GLY A 56 4.14 -4.46 -4.94
C GLY A 56 3.15 -3.61 -5.71
N PHE A 57 2.09 -4.28 -6.02
CA PHE A 57 0.99 -3.73 -6.77
C PHE A 57 -0.32 -4.21 -6.15
N GLY A 58 -1.20 -3.28 -5.85
CA GLY A 58 -2.56 -3.51 -5.41
C GLY A 58 -3.54 -3.25 -6.54
N LEU A 59 -4.60 -4.02 -6.55
CA LEU A 59 -5.80 -3.79 -7.33
C LEU A 59 -6.97 -3.80 -6.36
N GLY A 60 -8.03 -3.11 -6.66
CA GLY A 60 -9.18 -3.23 -5.80
C GLY A 60 -10.39 -2.48 -6.27
N PHE A 61 -11.38 -2.53 -5.45
CA PHE A 61 -12.58 -1.74 -5.63
C PHE A 61 -13.01 -1.12 -4.30
N SER A 62 -13.60 0.05 -4.40
CA SER A 62 -14.20 0.79 -3.31
C SER A 62 -15.66 1.06 -3.65
N MET A 63 -16.52 0.86 -2.69
CA MET A 63 -17.94 1.19 -2.77
C MET A 63 -18.20 2.32 -1.77
N VAL A 64 -18.76 3.42 -2.25
CA VAL A 64 -19.20 4.55 -1.44
C VAL A 64 -20.66 4.80 -1.75
N SER A 65 -21.55 4.52 -0.80
CA SER A 65 -23.00 4.52 -1.02
C SER A 65 -23.41 3.55 -2.13
N SER A 66 -23.73 4.08 -3.32
CA SER A 66 -24.16 3.30 -4.50
C SER A 66 -23.11 3.24 -5.60
N ASP A 67 -22.03 4.02 -5.47
CA ASP A 67 -21.02 4.15 -6.51
C ASP A 67 -19.88 3.17 -6.27
N VAL A 68 -19.44 2.50 -7.33
CA VAL A 68 -18.33 1.54 -7.30
C VAL A 68 -17.17 2.08 -8.11
N TYR A 69 -16.02 2.16 -7.47
CA TYR A 69 -14.76 2.62 -8.07
C TYR A 69 -13.74 1.49 -8.07
N GLY A 70 -13.11 1.27 -9.22
CA GLY A 70 -11.91 0.45 -9.31
C GLY A 70 -10.67 1.30 -9.05
N TYR A 71 -9.59 0.70 -8.53
CA TYR A 71 -8.32 1.40 -8.40
C TYR A 71 -7.14 0.47 -8.62
N VAL A 72 -5.99 1.08 -8.95
CA VAL A 72 -4.68 0.45 -8.98
C VAL A 72 -3.74 1.17 -8.03
N GLU A 73 -2.92 0.43 -7.31
CA GLU A 73 -2.04 0.95 -6.27
C GLU A 73 -0.63 0.34 -6.39
N PRO A 74 0.28 0.88 -7.20
CA PRO A 74 1.70 0.58 -7.04
C PRO A 74 2.21 1.10 -5.70
N PHE A 75 3.03 0.29 -5.01
CA PHE A 75 3.59 0.66 -3.72
C PHE A 75 5.01 0.17 -3.52
N ALA A 76 5.73 0.87 -2.65
CA ALA A 76 6.99 0.44 -2.07
C ALA A 76 6.86 0.49 -0.54
N ARG A 77 7.32 -0.54 0.14
CA ARG A 77 7.28 -0.65 1.59
C ARG A 77 8.69 -0.69 2.15
N PHE A 78 8.94 0.15 3.15
CA PHE A 78 10.18 0.19 3.90
C PHE A 78 9.92 -0.20 5.35
N ASN A 79 10.64 -1.21 5.83
CA ASN A 79 10.62 -1.60 7.23
C ASN A 79 11.56 -0.70 8.04
N CYS A 80 10.95 0.12 8.91
CA CYS A 80 11.67 1.05 9.77
C CYS A 80 12.24 0.35 11.00
N TRP A 81 11.46 -0.60 11.56
CA TRP A 81 11.81 -1.33 12.75
C TRP A 81 11.11 -2.70 12.76
N ASN A 82 11.82 -3.72 13.20
CA ASN A 82 11.25 -5.04 13.40
C ASN A 82 11.83 -5.73 14.62
N ASN A 83 11.04 -6.63 15.14
CA ASN A 83 11.47 -7.74 15.99
C ASN A 83 10.94 -9.05 15.39
N ASP A 84 11.11 -10.19 16.07
CA ASP A 84 10.74 -11.50 15.54
C ASP A 84 9.25 -11.63 15.14
N LYS A 85 8.38 -10.79 15.68
CA LYS A 85 6.93 -10.89 15.48
C LYS A 85 6.28 -9.63 14.92
N VAL A 86 6.83 -8.46 15.20
CA VAL A 86 6.22 -7.16 14.87
C VAL A 86 7.11 -6.39 13.92
N PHE A 87 6.53 -5.82 12.89
CA PHE A 87 7.19 -4.97 11.90
C PHE A 87 6.49 -3.63 11.86
N ILE A 88 7.25 -2.55 11.93
CA ILE A 88 6.75 -1.19 11.73
C ILE A 88 7.28 -0.70 10.39
N ASP A 89 6.38 -0.41 9.48
CA ASP A 89 6.69 -0.09 8.11
C ASP A 89 6.17 1.31 7.74
N VAL A 90 6.78 1.88 6.72
CA VAL A 90 6.22 2.99 5.95
C VAL A 90 6.00 2.50 4.53
N LYS A 91 4.76 2.58 4.07
CA LYS A 91 4.34 2.22 2.71
C LYS A 91 4.16 3.49 1.90
N GLY A 92 5.06 3.76 0.95
CA GLY A 92 4.87 4.77 -0.09
C GLY A 92 3.97 4.20 -1.16
N ARG A 93 2.90 4.90 -1.55
CA ARG A 93 1.96 4.43 -2.54
C ARG A 93 1.46 5.54 -3.45
N ALA A 94 1.07 5.16 -4.65
CA ALA A 94 0.28 5.99 -5.55
C ALA A 94 -0.98 5.20 -5.89
N GLU A 95 -2.14 5.81 -5.74
CA GLU A 95 -3.42 5.19 -6.01
C GLU A 95 -4.10 5.95 -7.15
N PHE A 96 -4.60 5.21 -8.12
CA PHE A 96 -5.29 5.74 -9.29
C PHE A 96 -6.68 5.13 -9.33
N LEU A 97 -7.71 5.97 -9.15
CA LEU A 97 -9.10 5.54 -9.14
C LEU A 97 -9.72 5.68 -10.54
N PHE A 98 -10.56 4.70 -10.87
CA PHE A 98 -11.28 4.62 -12.14
C PHE A 98 -12.78 4.41 -11.84
N GLY A 99 -13.64 4.97 -12.68
CA GLY A 99 -15.08 4.77 -12.56
C GLY A 99 -15.84 5.99 -12.03
N SER A 100 -15.14 7.13 -11.81
CA SER A 100 -15.77 8.43 -11.62
C SER A 100 -15.67 9.27 -12.88
N GLU A 101 -16.53 10.28 -13.02
CA GLU A 101 -16.42 11.25 -14.12
C GLU A 101 -15.11 12.05 -14.03
N ASP A 102 -14.58 12.20 -12.81
CA ASP A 102 -13.32 12.86 -12.55
C ASP A 102 -12.21 11.83 -12.28
N TYR A 103 -11.04 12.08 -12.87
CA TYR A 103 -9.84 11.34 -12.56
C TYR A 103 -9.33 11.71 -11.16
N VAL A 104 -9.25 10.72 -10.29
CA VAL A 104 -8.71 10.89 -8.94
C VAL A 104 -7.42 10.12 -8.80
N ALA A 105 -6.36 10.80 -8.38
CA ALA A 105 -5.09 10.18 -8.07
C ALA A 105 -4.61 10.62 -6.67
N GLN A 106 -4.07 9.69 -5.92
CA GLN A 106 -3.49 9.96 -4.60
C GLN A 106 -2.04 9.48 -4.56
N VAL A 107 -1.17 10.26 -3.92
CA VAL A 107 0.24 9.90 -3.72
C VAL A 107 0.64 10.24 -2.29
N GLY A 108 1.29 9.32 -1.61
CA GLY A 108 1.74 9.60 -0.25
C GLY A 108 2.31 8.40 0.47
N PHE A 109 2.36 8.54 1.79
CA PHE A 109 2.88 7.55 2.71
C PHE A 109 1.79 7.07 3.66
N THR A 110 1.85 5.80 4.00
CA THR A 110 0.95 5.17 4.95
C THR A 110 1.78 4.45 6.02
N PRO A 111 1.67 4.81 7.29
CA PRO A 111 2.20 4.01 8.38
C PRO A 111 1.51 2.65 8.42
N SER A 112 2.28 1.59 8.60
CA SER A 112 1.79 0.23 8.61
C SER A 112 2.42 -0.57 9.74
N VAL A 113 1.64 -1.44 10.34
CA VAL A 113 2.12 -2.42 11.33
C VAL A 113 1.77 -3.81 10.84
N ARG A 114 2.76 -4.70 10.83
CA ARG A 114 2.57 -6.11 10.49
C ARG A 114 2.90 -7.00 11.66
N PHE A 115 2.12 -8.06 11.82
CA PHE A 115 2.35 -9.10 12.82
C PHE A 115 2.57 -10.43 12.12
N LYS A 116 3.69 -11.06 12.41
CA LYS A 116 4.04 -12.39 11.94
C LYS A 116 3.29 -13.43 12.77
N ILE A 117 2.39 -14.17 12.12
CA ILE A 117 1.70 -15.32 12.74
C ILE A 117 2.62 -16.54 12.67
N ASN A 118 3.21 -16.78 11.50
CA ASN A 118 4.22 -17.81 11.24
C ASN A 118 5.10 -17.39 10.05
N ASP A 119 5.98 -18.26 9.55
CA ASP A 119 6.92 -17.90 8.48
C ASP A 119 6.23 -17.54 7.16
N ARG A 120 5.00 -17.98 6.94
CA ARG A 120 4.23 -17.71 5.72
C ARG A 120 3.13 -16.69 5.88
N TRP A 121 2.53 -16.58 7.06
CA TRP A 121 1.37 -15.74 7.29
C TRP A 121 1.69 -14.53 8.15
N GLN A 122 1.26 -13.38 7.69
CA GLN A 122 1.31 -12.12 8.43
C GLN A 122 -0.07 -11.44 8.36
N VAL A 123 -0.45 -10.75 9.41
CA VAL A 123 -1.55 -9.78 9.39
C VAL A 123 -0.96 -8.38 9.38
N TYR A 124 -1.67 -7.43 8.78
CA TYR A 124 -1.22 -6.05 8.75
C TYR A 124 -2.37 -5.07 9.01
N GLY A 125 -1.99 -3.88 9.44
CA GLY A 125 -2.88 -2.73 9.54
C GLY A 125 -2.18 -1.50 8.97
N ASP A 126 -2.81 -0.88 7.99
CA ASP A 126 -2.37 0.37 7.36
C ASP A 126 -3.21 1.51 7.92
N ALA A 127 -2.58 2.60 8.35
CA ALA A 127 -3.24 3.72 9.03
C ALA A 127 -3.19 5.00 8.20
N GLY A 128 -4.26 5.25 7.46
CA GLY A 128 -4.47 6.51 6.73
C GLY A 128 -3.53 6.75 5.56
N LEU A 129 -3.57 7.97 5.03
CA LEU A 129 -2.68 8.48 4.00
C LEU A 129 -2.16 9.86 4.41
N PHE A 130 -0.87 10.09 4.22
CA PHE A 130 -0.20 11.37 4.40
C PHE A 130 0.47 11.75 3.08
N GLY A 131 -0.12 12.70 2.35
CA GLY A 131 0.37 13.02 1.02
C GLY A 131 -0.42 14.09 0.29
N ALA A 132 -0.72 13.83 -0.96
CA ALA A 132 -1.50 14.71 -1.81
C ALA A 132 -2.51 13.92 -2.65
N GLU A 133 -3.63 14.55 -2.92
CA GLU A 133 -4.71 14.03 -3.75
C GLU A 133 -4.97 14.98 -4.91
N HIS A 134 -5.18 14.42 -6.08
CA HIS A 134 -5.56 15.16 -7.29
C HIS A 134 -7.04 14.98 -7.56
N VAL A 135 -7.80 16.05 -7.47
CA VAL A 135 -9.24 16.10 -7.73
C VAL A 135 -9.60 17.32 -8.56
N GLY A 136 -10.37 17.13 -9.62
CA GLY A 136 -10.87 18.25 -10.44
C GLY A 136 -9.76 19.10 -11.06
N GLY A 137 -8.61 18.52 -11.43
CA GLY A 137 -7.49 19.22 -12.03
C GLY A 137 -6.52 19.90 -11.07
N ASN A 138 -6.74 19.81 -9.75
CA ASN A 138 -5.91 20.45 -8.73
C ASN A 138 -5.33 19.42 -7.74
N TRP A 139 -4.09 19.68 -7.29
CA TRP A 139 -3.48 18.93 -6.22
C TRP A 139 -3.80 19.59 -4.87
N CYS A 140 -4.34 18.81 -3.95
CA CYS A 140 -4.63 19.23 -2.58
C CYS A 140 -3.87 18.36 -1.59
N PRO A 141 -3.40 18.91 -0.45
CA PRO A 141 -2.84 18.09 0.61
C PRO A 141 -3.90 17.10 1.14
N ALA A 142 -3.52 15.84 1.28
CA ALA A 142 -4.34 14.80 1.86
C ALA A 142 -3.68 14.27 3.13
N PHE A 143 -4.34 14.47 4.27
CA PHE A 143 -3.80 14.07 5.56
C PHE A 143 -4.87 13.35 6.38
N GLY A 144 -4.46 12.24 6.98
CA GLY A 144 -5.23 11.59 8.01
C GLY A 144 -5.93 10.31 7.59
N PHE A 145 -6.86 9.93 8.41
CA PHE A 145 -7.63 8.69 8.26
C PHE A 145 -8.78 8.78 7.25
N GLY A 146 -8.89 9.86 6.51
CA GLY A 146 -9.82 10.21 5.42
C GLY A 146 -10.84 9.14 5.00
N SER A 147 -11.19 9.12 3.75
CA SER A 147 -12.10 8.13 3.15
C SER A 147 -11.54 6.69 3.18
N ILE A 148 -10.25 6.50 3.40
CA ILE A 148 -9.61 5.18 3.38
C ILE A 148 -9.57 4.53 4.77
N GLY A 149 -9.67 5.29 5.86
CA GLY A 149 -9.70 4.76 7.23
C GLY A 149 -8.50 3.87 7.57
N ILE A 150 -8.73 2.87 8.40
CA ILE A 150 -7.76 1.81 8.72
C ILE A 150 -8.05 0.62 7.82
N THR A 151 -7.05 0.21 7.03
CA THR A 151 -7.12 -1.02 6.24
C THR A 151 -6.46 -2.14 7.00
N THR A 152 -7.17 -3.25 7.18
CA THR A 152 -6.61 -4.46 7.78
C THR A 152 -6.59 -5.59 6.78
N GLY A 153 -5.57 -6.45 6.88
CA GLY A 153 -5.45 -7.52 5.91
C GLY A 153 -4.46 -8.60 6.31
N VAL A 154 -4.28 -9.53 5.39
CA VAL A 154 -3.36 -10.66 5.53
C VAL A 154 -2.40 -10.71 4.35
N ILE A 155 -1.20 -11.23 4.62
CA ILE A 155 -0.15 -11.47 3.62
C ILE A 155 0.26 -12.93 3.75
N TYR A 156 0.38 -13.60 2.62
CA TYR A 156 0.95 -14.92 2.49
C TYR A 156 2.26 -14.85 1.71
N LYS A 157 3.32 -15.44 2.23
CA LYS A 157 4.65 -15.53 1.62
C LYS A 157 4.91 -16.96 1.11
N PHE A 158 5.49 -17.02 -0.07
CA PHE A 158 5.83 -18.29 -0.72
C PHE A 158 7.18 -18.84 -0.29
#